data_5e4d4f6ff4cb0124e796d2c910d14de0
#
_entry.id   5e4d4f6ff4cb0124e796d2c910d14de0
#
_cell.length_a   1.000
_cell.length_b   1.000
_cell.length_c   1.000
_cell.angle_alpha   90.00
_cell.angle_beta   90.00
_cell.angle_gamma   90.00
#
_symmetry.space_group_name_H-M   'P 1'
#
loop_
_entity.id
_entity.type
_entity.pdbx_description
1 polymer ?
#
loop_
_entity_poly.entity_id
_entity_poly.type
_entity_poly.pdbx_seq_one_letter_code
_entity_poly.pdbx_strand_id
1 'polypeptide(L)'
;MRKLGLLLWMLAFTAVGAQAQNIIKSLERTVPGQGKVTIHQDPKIEALIGVERPSMGEQKELKAAGFRIQAYAGNNTREAKNDAYRVASRIKEYFPELTIYTSFNPPRWLCRVGDFRSIEEADAMMRKLKATGVFKEVSIVKDQINIPL
;
A
#
# COMPACT_ATOMS: atom_id res chain seq x y z
N MET A 1 12.07 -53.67 -9.58
CA MET A 1 11.11 -53.07 -10.55
C MET A 1 9.72 -52.81 -9.96
N ARG A 2 9.20 -53.60 -9.02
CA ARG A 2 7.86 -53.34 -8.40
C ARG A 2 7.77 -52.08 -7.51
N LYS A 3 8.89 -51.63 -6.92
CA LYS A 3 8.93 -50.42 -6.05
C LYS A 3 8.98 -49.09 -6.83
N LEU A 4 9.49 -49.11 -8.07
CA LEU A 4 9.55 -47.94 -8.94
C LEU A 4 8.17 -47.55 -9.49
N GLY A 5 7.32 -48.55 -9.77
CA GLY A 5 5.96 -48.33 -10.26
C GLY A 5 5.03 -47.71 -9.20
N LEU A 6 5.23 -48.04 -7.92
CA LEU A 6 4.46 -47.44 -6.79
C LEU A 6 4.83 -45.97 -6.54
N LEU A 7 6.10 -45.61 -6.74
CA LEU A 7 6.57 -44.24 -6.62
C LEU A 7 6.05 -43.33 -7.76
N LEU A 8 5.97 -43.88 -8.97
CA LEU A 8 5.41 -43.15 -10.12
C LEU A 8 3.90 -42.97 -10.00
N TRP A 9 3.19 -43.90 -9.39
CA TRP A 9 1.74 -43.80 -9.15
C TRP A 9 1.38 -42.82 -8.07
N MET A 10 2.25 -42.62 -7.06
CA MET A 10 2.07 -41.62 -5.99
C MET A 10 2.33 -40.19 -6.46
N LEU A 11 3.16 -39.99 -7.52
CA LEU A 11 3.45 -38.66 -8.08
C LEU A 11 2.33 -38.15 -8.99
N ALA A 12 1.45 -39.01 -9.50
CA ALA A 12 0.35 -38.64 -10.41
C ALA A 12 -0.87 -38.07 -9.66
N PHE A 13 -0.91 -38.12 -8.32
CA PHE A 13 -2.08 -37.73 -7.54
C PHE A 13 -2.04 -36.33 -6.97
N THR A 14 -1.00 -35.52 -7.22
CA THR A 14 -0.82 -34.18 -6.63
C THR A 14 -1.20 -33.02 -7.53
N ALA A 15 -1.81 -33.25 -8.70
CA ALA A 15 -2.28 -32.19 -9.58
C ALA A 15 -3.78 -31.90 -9.40
N VAL A 16 -4.26 -31.75 -8.16
CA VAL A 16 -5.55 -31.11 -7.92
C VAL A 16 -5.29 -29.59 -7.94
N GLY A 17 -5.40 -29.01 -9.13
CA GLY A 17 -5.41 -27.56 -9.29
C GLY A 17 -6.54 -26.97 -8.45
N ALA A 18 -6.22 -26.18 -7.47
CA ALA A 18 -7.17 -25.34 -6.76
C ALA A 18 -7.70 -24.31 -7.76
N GLN A 19 -8.78 -24.65 -8.46
CA GLN A 19 -9.52 -23.68 -9.25
C GLN A 19 -10.22 -22.75 -8.27
N ALA A 20 -9.89 -21.47 -8.30
CA ALA A 20 -10.64 -20.43 -7.62
C ALA A 20 -12.09 -20.48 -8.15
N GLN A 21 -12.95 -21.17 -7.41
CA GLN A 21 -14.36 -21.29 -7.78
C GLN A 21 -14.96 -19.90 -7.70
N ASN A 22 -15.53 -19.46 -8.82
CA ASN A 22 -16.25 -18.18 -8.87
C ASN A 22 -17.35 -18.21 -7.79
N ILE A 23 -17.22 -17.34 -6.79
CA ILE A 23 -18.10 -17.28 -5.62
C ILE A 23 -19.58 -17.13 -6.02
N ILE A 24 -19.84 -16.48 -7.14
CA ILE A 24 -21.18 -16.30 -7.69
C ILE A 24 -21.82 -17.64 -8.05
N LYS A 25 -21.09 -18.48 -8.79
CA LYS A 25 -21.58 -19.83 -9.16
C LYS A 25 -21.83 -20.72 -7.94
N SER A 26 -21.06 -20.51 -6.86
CA SER A 26 -21.27 -21.25 -5.62
C SER A 26 -22.56 -20.80 -4.88
N LEU A 27 -22.90 -19.52 -4.96
CA LEU A 27 -24.12 -18.94 -4.35
C LEU A 27 -25.38 -19.28 -5.15
N GLU A 28 -25.29 -19.40 -6.48
CA GLU A 28 -26.42 -19.77 -7.35
C GLU A 28 -26.72 -21.29 -7.36
N ARG A 29 -25.91 -22.08 -6.67
CA ARG A 29 -26.09 -23.53 -6.60
C ARG A 29 -27.41 -23.86 -5.92
N THR A 30 -28.31 -24.50 -6.66
CA THR A 30 -29.62 -24.93 -6.15
C THR A 30 -29.44 -26.12 -5.20
N VAL A 31 -29.87 -25.97 -3.95
CA VAL A 31 -29.92 -27.04 -2.95
C VAL A 31 -31.37 -27.46 -2.77
N PRO A 32 -31.71 -28.77 -2.88
CA PRO A 32 -33.08 -29.23 -2.66
C PRO A 32 -33.57 -28.81 -1.26
N GLY A 33 -34.78 -28.17 -1.22
CA GLY A 33 -35.38 -27.68 0.01
C GLY A 33 -34.97 -26.29 0.47
N GLN A 34 -34.08 -25.59 -0.26
CA GLN A 34 -33.70 -24.19 -0.01
C GLN A 34 -34.13 -23.28 -1.15
N GLY A 35 -34.27 -21.98 -0.88
CA GLY A 35 -34.60 -20.97 -1.88
C GLY A 35 -33.53 -20.86 -2.96
N LYS A 36 -33.91 -20.50 -4.20
CA LYS A 36 -32.99 -20.24 -5.31
C LYS A 36 -32.54 -18.78 -5.26
N VAL A 37 -31.23 -18.58 -5.22
CA VAL A 37 -30.61 -17.27 -5.39
C VAL A 37 -30.24 -17.07 -6.85
N THR A 38 -30.63 -15.94 -7.44
CA THR A 38 -30.25 -15.55 -8.79
C THR A 38 -29.62 -14.16 -8.72
N ILE A 39 -28.38 -14.06 -9.16
CA ILE A 39 -27.61 -12.81 -9.12
C ILE A 39 -27.65 -12.18 -10.50
N HIS A 40 -28.30 -11.00 -10.61
CA HIS A 40 -28.35 -10.21 -11.84
C HIS A 40 -27.24 -9.16 -11.81
N GLN A 41 -26.18 -9.36 -12.58
CA GLN A 41 -25.07 -8.41 -12.69
C GLN A 41 -24.60 -8.30 -14.15
N ASP A 42 -23.89 -7.22 -14.45
CA ASP A 42 -23.28 -7.04 -15.77
C ASP A 42 -22.22 -8.12 -16.01
N PRO A 43 -22.23 -8.82 -17.17
CA PRO A 43 -21.22 -9.84 -17.52
C PRO A 43 -19.78 -9.35 -17.41
N LYS A 44 -19.53 -8.06 -17.60
CA LYS A 44 -18.21 -7.44 -17.42
C LYS A 44 -17.74 -7.46 -15.96
N ILE A 45 -18.68 -7.32 -15.02
CA ILE A 45 -18.40 -7.41 -13.58
C ILE A 45 -18.14 -8.86 -13.20
N GLU A 46 -18.93 -9.79 -13.73
CA GLU A 46 -18.74 -11.23 -13.50
C GLU A 46 -17.36 -11.71 -13.95
N ALA A 47 -16.87 -11.23 -15.09
CA ALA A 47 -15.55 -11.54 -15.62
C ALA A 47 -14.39 -11.02 -14.75
N LEU A 48 -14.64 -10.04 -13.87
CA LEU A 48 -13.63 -9.46 -12.96
C LEU A 48 -13.58 -10.16 -11.59
N ILE A 49 -14.63 -10.93 -11.26
CA ILE A 49 -14.72 -11.63 -9.97
C ILE A 49 -13.94 -12.94 -10.04
N GLY A 50 -13.01 -13.12 -9.11
CA GLY A 50 -12.17 -14.31 -9.04
C GLY A 50 -10.95 -14.30 -10.00
N VAL A 51 -10.74 -13.22 -10.74
CA VAL A 51 -9.51 -13.04 -11.49
C VAL A 51 -8.44 -12.51 -10.55
N GLU A 52 -7.54 -13.38 -10.10
CA GLU A 52 -6.30 -12.95 -9.47
C GLU A 52 -5.51 -12.12 -10.48
N ARG A 53 -5.43 -10.81 -10.24
CA ARG A 53 -4.50 -9.98 -11.01
C ARG A 53 -3.09 -10.37 -10.57
N PRO A 54 -2.21 -10.78 -11.50
CA PRO A 54 -0.84 -11.02 -11.14
C PRO A 54 -0.28 -9.76 -10.49
N SER A 55 0.03 -9.85 -9.21
CA SER A 55 0.75 -8.79 -8.50
C SER A 55 2.16 -8.77 -9.09
N MET A 56 2.37 -7.97 -10.11
CA MET A 56 3.72 -7.56 -10.45
C MET A 56 4.25 -6.81 -9.22
N GLY A 57 5.07 -7.45 -8.40
CA GLY A 57 5.93 -6.96 -7.31
C GLY A 57 5.85 -5.53 -6.76
N GLU A 58 4.94 -4.72 -7.22
CA GLU A 58 4.65 -3.38 -6.72
C GLU A 58 3.61 -3.51 -5.61
N GLN A 59 3.98 -3.12 -4.41
CA GLN A 59 3.02 -2.86 -3.35
C GLN A 59 1.95 -1.95 -3.94
N LYS A 60 0.72 -2.46 -4.06
CA LYS A 60 -0.41 -1.67 -4.53
C LYS A 60 -0.68 -0.58 -3.51
N GLU A 61 -0.15 0.60 -3.79
CA GLU A 61 -0.42 1.79 -3.01
C GLU A 61 -1.63 2.51 -3.60
N LEU A 62 -2.63 2.75 -2.80
CA LEU A 62 -3.74 3.62 -3.16
C LEU A 62 -3.34 5.07 -2.88
N LYS A 63 -3.41 5.92 -3.88
CA LYS A 63 -3.21 7.37 -3.70
C LYS A 63 -4.51 8.02 -3.26
N ALA A 64 -4.49 8.70 -2.12
CA ALA A 64 -5.63 9.41 -1.57
C ALA A 64 -5.24 10.83 -1.14
N ALA A 65 -6.22 11.72 -0.99
CA ALA A 65 -5.99 13.00 -0.34
C ALA A 65 -5.79 12.81 1.16
N GLY A 66 -4.77 13.46 1.73
CA GLY A 66 -4.44 13.34 3.14
C GLY A 66 -3.50 14.45 3.59
N PHE A 67 -2.68 14.15 4.59
CA PHE A 67 -1.78 15.10 5.21
C PHE A 67 -0.38 14.53 5.32
N ARG A 68 0.62 15.41 5.15
CA ARG A 68 2.03 15.12 5.43
C ARG A 68 2.60 16.21 6.32
N ILE A 69 3.67 15.90 7.01
CA ILE A 69 4.43 16.91 7.76
C ILE A 69 5.56 17.41 6.87
N GLN A 70 5.57 18.69 6.55
CA GLN A 70 6.67 19.33 5.87
C GLN A 70 7.75 19.69 6.88
N ALA A 71 8.89 19.04 6.79
CA ALA A 71 10.03 19.21 7.69
C ALA A 71 11.09 20.15 7.12
N TYR A 72 11.08 20.37 5.80
CA TYR A 72 11.99 21.30 5.15
C TYR A 72 11.39 21.85 3.85
N ALA A 73 11.68 23.12 3.58
CA ALA A 73 11.41 23.76 2.30
C ALA A 73 12.52 24.79 2.00
N GLY A 74 13.33 24.50 0.99
CA GLY A 74 14.43 25.36 0.55
C GLY A 74 14.28 25.82 -0.89
N ASN A 75 15.11 26.78 -1.33
CA ASN A 75 15.10 27.32 -2.68
C ASN A 75 15.70 26.32 -3.70
N ASN A 76 15.72 26.69 -4.99
CA ASN A 76 16.34 25.88 -6.03
C ASN A 76 17.86 26.03 -6.04
N THR A 77 18.51 25.54 -4.99
CA THR A 77 19.99 25.54 -4.89
C THR A 77 20.46 24.11 -4.58
N ARG A 78 21.73 23.84 -4.87
CA ARG A 78 22.38 22.57 -4.53
C ARG A 78 22.45 22.38 -3.01
N GLU A 79 22.64 23.47 -2.28
CA GLU A 79 22.65 23.46 -0.81
C GLU A 79 21.31 23.06 -0.24
N ALA A 80 20.22 23.68 -0.73
CA ALA A 80 18.87 23.35 -0.29
C ALA A 80 18.50 21.89 -0.59
N LYS A 81 18.98 21.33 -1.73
CA LYS A 81 18.87 19.90 -2.01
C LYS A 81 19.55 19.06 -0.93
N ASN A 82 20.82 19.36 -0.63
CA ASN A 82 21.61 18.64 0.37
C ASN A 82 20.98 18.75 1.75
N ASP A 83 20.46 19.90 2.12
CA ASP A 83 19.75 20.14 3.38
C ASP A 83 18.47 19.30 3.49
N ALA A 84 17.69 19.24 2.41
CA ALA A 84 16.50 18.39 2.38
C ALA A 84 16.84 16.92 2.66
N TYR A 85 17.89 16.38 2.04
CA TYR A 85 18.34 15.01 2.29
C TYR A 85 18.94 14.85 3.69
N ARG A 86 19.66 15.83 4.22
CA ARG A 86 20.21 15.81 5.58
C ARG A 86 19.09 15.77 6.62
N VAL A 87 18.05 16.58 6.44
CA VAL A 87 16.84 16.56 7.29
C VAL A 87 16.14 15.20 7.20
N ALA A 88 16.00 14.64 5.98
CA ALA A 88 15.42 13.33 5.76
C ALA A 88 16.18 12.23 6.52
N SER A 89 17.51 12.16 6.40
CA SER A 89 18.33 11.19 7.11
C SER A 89 18.18 11.31 8.63
N ARG A 90 18.20 12.54 9.14
CA ARG A 90 18.04 12.79 10.57
C ARG A 90 16.66 12.38 11.09
N ILE A 91 15.58 12.61 10.33
CA ILE A 91 14.25 12.12 10.71
C ILE A 91 14.24 10.59 10.74
N LYS A 92 14.87 9.93 9.76
CA LYS A 92 14.93 8.47 9.69
C LYS A 92 15.69 7.84 10.87
N GLU A 93 16.66 8.53 11.43
CA GLU A 93 17.38 8.11 12.65
C GLU A 93 16.49 8.13 13.89
N TYR A 94 15.64 9.17 14.05
CA TYR A 94 14.73 9.30 15.19
C TYR A 94 13.43 8.51 15.04
N PHE A 95 12.94 8.35 13.81
CA PHE A 95 11.66 7.74 13.47
C PHE A 95 11.80 6.83 12.25
N PRO A 96 12.43 5.64 12.43
CA PRO A 96 12.69 4.72 11.32
C PRO A 96 11.43 4.16 10.65
N GLU A 97 10.29 4.20 11.33
CA GLU A 97 8.98 3.77 10.82
C GLU A 97 8.35 4.75 9.84
N LEU A 98 8.76 6.02 9.86
CA LEU A 98 8.16 7.02 9.00
C LEU A 98 8.65 6.93 7.56
N THR A 99 7.73 7.06 6.62
CA THR A 99 8.04 7.24 5.21
C THR A 99 8.46 8.68 4.96
N ILE A 100 9.56 8.89 4.23
CA ILE A 100 10.13 10.21 3.99
C ILE A 100 10.21 10.46 2.49
N TYR A 101 9.73 11.61 2.07
CA TYR A 101 9.66 12.05 0.68
C TYR A 101 10.51 13.30 0.50
N THR A 102 11.62 13.16 -0.23
CA THR A 102 12.44 14.29 -0.64
C THR A 102 12.25 14.52 -2.13
N SER A 103 11.72 15.68 -2.49
CA SER A 103 11.37 16.00 -3.87
C SER A 103 11.65 17.46 -4.22
N PHE A 104 11.90 17.70 -5.50
CA PHE A 104 11.90 19.06 -6.03
C PHE A 104 10.52 19.39 -6.60
N ASN A 105 9.85 20.34 -5.98
CA ASN A 105 8.60 20.91 -6.47
C ASN A 105 8.88 22.39 -6.80
N PRO A 106 9.07 22.73 -8.08
CA PRO A 106 9.49 24.06 -8.47
C PRO A 106 8.70 25.19 -7.79
N PRO A 107 9.38 26.18 -7.24
CA PRO A 107 10.83 26.42 -7.23
C PRO A 107 11.59 25.89 -6.00
N ARG A 108 11.07 24.90 -5.26
CA ARG A 108 11.58 24.52 -3.94
C ARG A 108 11.95 23.04 -3.83
N TRP A 109 13.03 22.78 -3.09
CA TRP A 109 13.31 21.47 -2.51
C TRP A 109 12.51 21.27 -1.24
N LEU A 110 11.80 20.14 -1.15
CA LEU A 110 10.92 19.80 -0.04
C LEU A 110 11.36 18.49 0.60
N CYS A 111 11.25 18.42 1.94
CA CYS A 111 11.25 17.17 2.68
C CYS A 111 9.90 17.05 3.39
N ARG A 112 9.12 16.03 3.03
CA ARG A 112 7.82 15.73 3.64
C ARG A 112 7.86 14.34 4.27
N VAL A 113 7.08 14.16 5.35
CA VAL A 113 7.17 12.97 6.20
C VAL A 113 5.79 12.46 6.54
N GLY A 114 5.65 11.13 6.49
CA GLY A 114 4.46 10.40 6.85
C GLY A 114 3.34 10.50 5.83
N ASP A 115 2.39 9.58 5.95
CA ASP A 115 1.16 9.52 5.17
C ASP A 115 0.00 9.43 6.17
N PHE A 116 -0.60 10.57 6.50
CA PHE A 116 -1.63 10.68 7.54
C PHE A 116 -3.00 10.88 6.89
N ARG A 117 -3.98 10.09 7.32
CA ARG A 117 -5.35 10.18 6.81
C ARG A 117 -6.11 11.36 7.42
N SER A 118 -5.76 11.72 8.64
CA SER A 118 -6.40 12.83 9.36
C SER A 118 -5.39 13.88 9.82
N ILE A 119 -5.88 15.08 10.09
CA ILE A 119 -5.06 16.18 10.60
C ILE A 119 -4.62 15.91 12.04
N GLU A 120 -5.42 15.19 12.80
CA GLU A 120 -5.17 14.82 14.20
C GLU A 120 -3.98 13.85 14.29
N GLU A 121 -3.89 12.87 13.38
CA GLU A 121 -2.74 11.96 13.27
C GLU A 121 -1.47 12.72 12.92
N ALA A 122 -1.56 13.62 11.95
CA ALA A 122 -0.44 14.47 11.55
C ALA A 122 0.02 15.38 12.69
N ASP A 123 -0.92 15.98 13.46
CA ASP A 123 -0.61 16.83 14.59
C ASP A 123 0.06 16.07 15.73
N ALA A 124 -0.44 14.88 16.05
CA ALA A 124 0.17 14.01 17.06
C ALA A 124 1.63 13.68 16.72
N MET A 125 1.92 13.36 15.46
CA MET A 125 3.28 13.09 15.00
C MET A 125 4.12 14.36 14.94
N MET A 126 3.56 15.49 14.51
CA MET A 126 4.25 16.77 14.50
C MET A 126 4.73 17.16 15.90
N ARG A 127 3.91 16.95 16.94
CA ARG A 127 4.29 17.20 18.34
C ARG A 127 5.46 16.31 18.76
N LYS A 128 5.48 15.03 18.37
CA LYS A 128 6.61 14.13 18.63
C LYS A 128 7.89 14.61 17.96
N LEU A 129 7.83 15.05 16.69
CA LEU A 129 8.97 15.64 15.98
C LEU A 129 9.49 16.88 16.70
N LYS A 130 8.62 17.81 17.12
CA LYS A 130 8.98 19.02 17.87
C LYS A 130 9.58 18.69 19.23
N ALA A 131 9.08 17.68 19.92
CA ALA A 131 9.56 17.28 21.24
C ALA A 131 11.02 16.80 21.24
N THR A 132 11.57 16.38 20.09
CA THR A 132 13.00 16.04 19.96
C THR A 132 13.91 17.28 20.10
N GLY A 133 13.36 18.49 19.96
CA GLY A 133 14.12 19.74 19.95
C GLY A 133 14.93 19.98 18.66
N VAL A 134 15.03 18.98 17.79
CA VAL A 134 15.80 19.00 16.54
C VAL A 134 15.00 19.60 15.39
N PHE A 135 13.69 19.29 15.33
CA PHE A 135 12.79 19.69 14.25
C PHE A 135 11.82 20.78 14.75
N LYS A 136 12.26 22.04 14.72
CA LYS A 136 11.47 23.16 15.25
C LYS A 136 10.49 23.73 14.22
N GLU A 137 10.89 23.78 12.96
CA GLU A 137 10.13 24.40 11.88
C GLU A 137 9.42 23.33 11.02
N VAL A 138 8.47 22.63 11.63
CA VAL A 138 7.65 21.65 10.94
C VAL A 138 6.19 22.10 10.87
N SER A 139 5.55 21.84 9.74
CA SER A 139 4.17 22.23 9.48
C SER A 139 3.39 21.10 8.81
N ILE A 140 2.07 21.06 9.05
CA ILE A 140 1.18 20.10 8.39
C ILE A 140 0.76 20.70 7.06
N VAL A 141 0.83 19.90 5.99
CA VAL A 141 0.41 20.27 4.64
C VAL A 141 -0.56 19.23 4.09
N LYS A 142 -1.55 19.68 3.32
CA LYS A 142 -2.38 18.76 2.50
C LYS A 142 -1.54 18.22 1.36
N ASP A 143 -1.59 16.92 1.14
CA ASP A 143 -0.83 16.24 0.11
C ASP A 143 -1.55 14.98 -0.37
N GLN A 144 -1.06 14.41 -1.45
CA GLN A 144 -1.45 13.07 -1.87
C GLN A 144 -0.64 12.05 -1.07
N ILE A 145 -1.31 11.20 -0.32
CA ILE A 145 -0.70 10.16 0.50
C ILE A 145 -0.77 8.79 -0.16
N ASN A 146 0.15 7.91 0.21
CA ASN A 146 0.19 6.54 -0.21
C ASN A 146 -0.38 5.65 0.91
N ILE A 147 -1.44 4.91 0.58
CA ILE A 147 -2.07 3.97 1.51
C ILE A 147 -1.72 2.57 1.05
N PRO A 148 -1.00 1.76 1.85
CA PRO A 148 -0.76 0.37 1.53
C PRO A 148 -2.09 -0.40 1.53
N LEU A 149 -2.26 -1.30 0.54
CA LEU A 149 -3.42 -2.18 0.37
C LEU A 149 -3.14 -3.57 0.92
#